data_2db59e384394050f1bd89e60f30c8edd
#
_entry.id   2db59e384394050f1bd89e60f30c8edd
#
_cell.length_a   1.000
_cell.length_b   1.000
_cell.length_c   1.000
_cell.angle_alpha   90.00
_cell.angle_beta   90.00
_cell.angle_gamma   90.00
#
_symmetry.space_group_name_H-M   'P 1'
#
loop_
_entity.id
_entity.type
_entity.pdbx_description
1 polymer ?
#
loop_
_entity_poly.entity_id
_entity_poly.type
_entity_poly.pdbx_seq_one_letter_code
_entity_poly.pdbx_strand_id
1 'polypeptide(L)'
;MSTIKKVFFVVCSILMLGGCAPLRLPVIVKNAPIETYKYAYISPTKELTSSSGGTYGGQYGIYGSSTTKSVNPSDVIAGVLIKEGFIILPELKSELSNETLIVNYGESGRRNRGLGYTIEVTIQFISAKTNEMVCSCTAEGQGSTEADDIRQAIKRALDGLFAE
;
A
#
# COMPACT_ATOMS: atom_id res chain seq x y z
N MET A 1 -0.96 2.49 -50.26
CA MET A 1 -0.33 1.99 -49.01
C MET A 1 -0.65 0.50 -48.91
N SER A 2 0.35 -0.38 -48.95
CA SER A 2 0.17 -1.84 -49.05
C SER A 2 -0.63 -2.39 -47.87
N THR A 3 -1.52 -3.34 -48.13
CA THR A 3 -2.38 -4.02 -47.16
C THR A 3 -1.54 -4.58 -45.97
N ILE A 4 -0.31 -5.01 -46.26
CA ILE A 4 0.66 -5.49 -45.26
C ILE A 4 1.02 -4.42 -44.23
N LYS A 5 1.21 -3.15 -44.65
CA LYS A 5 1.50 -2.02 -43.75
C LYS A 5 0.32 -1.71 -42.83
N LYS A 6 -0.92 -1.83 -43.33
CA LYS A 6 -2.13 -1.65 -42.50
C LYS A 6 -2.28 -2.75 -41.46
N VAL A 7 -2.06 -4.02 -41.84
CA VAL A 7 -2.12 -5.17 -40.93
C VAL A 7 -1.04 -5.05 -39.86
N PHE A 8 0.20 -4.70 -40.24
CA PHE A 8 1.29 -4.52 -39.29
C PHE A 8 1.00 -3.41 -38.26
N PHE A 9 0.42 -2.30 -38.72
CA PHE A 9 0.06 -1.18 -37.81
C PHE A 9 -1.04 -1.56 -36.81
N VAL A 10 -2.04 -2.34 -37.25
CA VAL A 10 -3.12 -2.84 -36.41
C VAL A 10 -2.58 -3.85 -35.39
N VAL A 11 -1.71 -4.76 -35.77
CA VAL A 11 -1.09 -5.75 -34.86
C VAL A 11 -0.20 -5.04 -33.81
N CYS A 12 0.61 -4.05 -34.21
CA CYS A 12 1.40 -3.25 -33.26
C CYS A 12 0.52 -2.47 -32.28
N SER A 13 -0.62 -1.91 -32.75
CA SER A 13 -1.55 -1.18 -31.87
C SER A 13 -2.20 -2.11 -30.82
N ILE A 14 -2.53 -3.34 -31.19
CA ILE A 14 -3.11 -4.34 -30.26
C ILE A 14 -2.07 -4.78 -29.21
N LEU A 15 -0.81 -4.92 -29.61
CA LEU A 15 0.28 -5.30 -28.69
C LEU A 15 0.58 -4.20 -27.65
N MET A 16 0.33 -2.93 -27.97
CA MET A 16 0.53 -1.81 -27.04
C MET A 16 -0.58 -1.70 -25.97
N LEU A 17 -1.73 -2.33 -26.17
CA LEU A 17 -2.86 -2.29 -25.22
C LEU A 17 -2.70 -3.33 -24.08
N GLY A 18 -1.77 -4.27 -24.16
CA GLY A 18 -1.56 -5.33 -23.17
C GLY A 18 -0.64 -4.99 -21.98
N GLY A 19 -0.11 -3.75 -21.91
CA GLY A 19 1.01 -3.41 -21.01
C GLY A 19 0.69 -3.10 -19.54
N CYS A 20 -0.56 -2.86 -19.18
CA CYS A 20 -0.92 -2.49 -17.81
C CYS A 20 -1.76 -3.58 -17.14
N ALA A 21 -1.12 -4.60 -16.58
CA ALA A 21 -1.83 -5.53 -15.70
C ALA A 21 -2.35 -4.75 -14.47
N PRO A 22 -3.65 -4.80 -14.12
CA PRO A 22 -4.19 -4.06 -12.99
C PRO A 22 -3.58 -4.54 -11.66
N LEU A 23 -3.63 -3.69 -10.64
CA LEU A 23 -3.35 -4.09 -9.26
C LEU A 23 -4.39 -5.12 -8.82
N ARG A 24 -3.96 -6.12 -8.05
CA ARG A 24 -4.89 -7.11 -7.48
C ARG A 24 -5.88 -6.43 -6.55
N LEU A 25 -7.08 -6.98 -6.47
CA LEU A 25 -8.05 -6.53 -5.48
C LEU A 25 -7.51 -6.76 -4.06
N PRO A 26 -7.84 -5.89 -3.09
CA PRO A 26 -7.51 -6.13 -1.70
C PRO A 26 -8.07 -7.47 -1.22
N VAL A 27 -7.31 -8.16 -0.38
CA VAL A 27 -7.74 -9.40 0.29
C VAL A 27 -8.05 -9.07 1.73
N ILE A 28 -9.27 -9.34 2.15
CA ILE A 28 -9.76 -9.05 3.50
C ILE A 28 -10.14 -10.36 4.18
N VAL A 29 -9.66 -10.55 5.40
CA VAL A 29 -10.04 -11.67 6.27
C VAL A 29 -10.61 -11.10 7.55
N LYS A 30 -11.88 -11.38 7.84
CA LYS A 30 -12.57 -10.96 9.08
C LYS A 30 -12.89 -12.20 9.91
N ASN A 31 -12.30 -12.31 11.10
CA ASN A 31 -12.55 -13.40 12.05
C ASN A 31 -13.53 -12.97 13.14
N ALA A 32 -13.57 -11.66 13.43
CA ALA A 32 -14.51 -11.08 14.40
C ALA A 32 -14.87 -9.65 13.96
N PRO A 33 -15.99 -9.08 14.46
CA PRO A 33 -16.41 -7.72 14.19
C PRO A 33 -15.37 -6.71 14.69
N ILE A 34 -14.88 -5.84 13.81
CA ILE A 34 -13.91 -4.78 14.15
C ILE A 34 -14.61 -3.60 14.85
N GLU A 35 -15.89 -3.43 14.63
CA GLU A 35 -16.75 -2.35 15.12
C GLU A 35 -16.94 -2.37 16.64
N THR A 36 -16.61 -3.48 17.28
CA THR A 36 -16.64 -3.62 18.74
C THR A 36 -15.47 -2.94 19.44
N TYR A 37 -14.46 -2.54 18.68
CA TYR A 37 -13.25 -1.89 19.20
C TYR A 37 -13.31 -0.39 18.98
N LYS A 38 -12.81 0.36 19.96
CA LYS A 38 -12.81 1.82 19.95
C LYS A 38 -11.39 2.41 19.85
N TYR A 39 -10.43 1.68 20.35
CA TYR A 39 -9.03 2.12 20.46
C TYR A 39 -8.15 1.29 19.54
N ALA A 40 -7.10 1.92 19.01
CA ALA A 40 -6.06 1.25 18.25
C ALA A 40 -4.68 1.67 18.76
N TYR A 41 -3.84 0.70 19.04
CA TYR A 41 -2.41 0.88 19.25
C TYR A 41 -1.68 0.38 18.03
N ILE A 42 -0.99 1.27 17.33
CA ILE A 42 -0.25 0.91 16.12
C ILE A 42 1.19 0.64 16.51
N SER A 43 1.67 -0.57 16.20
CA SER A 43 3.07 -0.95 16.43
C SER A 43 4.00 0.03 15.70
N PRO A 44 5.02 0.58 16.37
CA PRO A 44 5.92 1.55 15.78
C PRO A 44 6.59 1.01 14.51
N THR A 45 6.62 1.81 13.45
CA THR A 45 7.31 1.51 12.20
C THR A 45 8.43 2.51 11.96
N LYS A 46 9.44 2.10 11.18
CA LYS A 46 10.50 3.00 10.76
C LYS A 46 10.04 3.85 9.57
N GLU A 47 10.45 5.11 9.54
CA GLU A 47 10.30 5.94 8.36
C GLU A 47 11.14 5.37 7.22
N LEU A 48 10.50 5.23 6.05
CA LEU A 48 11.14 4.77 4.83
C LEU A 48 11.28 5.94 3.87
N THR A 49 12.49 6.20 3.44
CA THR A 49 12.79 7.24 2.44
C THR A 49 13.21 6.58 1.15
N SER A 50 12.56 6.94 0.07
CA SER A 50 12.87 6.46 -1.27
C SER A 50 13.03 7.61 -2.25
N SER A 51 13.93 7.44 -3.21
CA SER A 51 14.16 8.41 -4.28
C SER A 51 14.00 7.72 -5.62
N SER A 52 13.33 8.41 -6.54
CA SER A 52 13.27 8.05 -7.95
C SER A 52 13.83 9.20 -8.77
N GLY A 53 14.71 8.92 -9.72
CA GLY A 53 15.30 9.94 -10.56
C GLY A 53 15.94 9.34 -11.80
N GLY A 54 15.98 10.13 -12.86
CA GLY A 54 16.69 9.81 -14.10
C GLY A 54 17.73 10.88 -14.39
N THR A 55 18.91 10.46 -14.79
CA THR A 55 19.96 11.34 -15.33
C THR A 55 19.97 11.23 -16.84
N TYR A 56 19.91 12.38 -17.52
CA TYR A 56 20.06 12.47 -18.96
C TYR A 56 21.36 13.21 -19.26
N GLY A 57 22.28 12.53 -19.94
CA GLY A 57 23.51 13.13 -20.43
C GLY A 57 23.31 13.70 -21.84
N GLY A 58 23.68 14.95 -22.05
CA GLY A 58 23.70 15.59 -23.37
C GLY A 58 25.03 16.26 -23.63
N GLN A 59 25.23 16.73 -24.84
CA GLN A 59 26.48 17.40 -25.29
C GLN A 59 26.83 18.65 -24.46
N TYR A 60 25.89 19.18 -23.66
CA TYR A 60 26.04 20.39 -22.85
C TYR A 60 25.99 20.15 -21.34
N GLY A 61 26.04 18.89 -20.90
CA GLY A 61 26.03 18.54 -19.47
C GLY A 61 25.14 17.40 -19.10
N ILE A 62 25.20 17.03 -17.83
CA ILE A 62 24.33 16.01 -17.21
C ILE A 62 23.20 16.73 -16.47
N TYR A 63 21.97 16.49 -16.88
CA TYR A 63 20.79 16.99 -16.21
C TYR A 63 20.07 15.83 -15.54
N GLY A 64 19.75 15.96 -14.27
CA GLY A 64 19.02 14.95 -13.52
C GLY A 64 17.91 15.60 -12.70
N SER A 65 16.76 14.96 -12.67
CA SER A 65 15.71 15.26 -11.72
C SER A 65 15.54 14.06 -10.81
N SER A 66 15.64 14.26 -9.49
CA SER A 66 15.34 13.24 -8.51
C SER A 66 14.17 13.70 -7.66
N THR A 67 13.23 12.80 -7.40
CA THR A 67 12.16 13.00 -6.43
C THR A 67 12.43 12.09 -5.23
N THR A 68 12.60 12.69 -4.07
CA THR A 68 12.74 11.96 -2.81
C THR A 68 11.43 12.07 -2.03
N LYS A 69 10.91 10.95 -1.59
CA LYS A 69 9.69 10.88 -0.76
C LYS A 69 9.94 9.97 0.42
N SER A 70 9.33 10.30 1.55
CA SER A 70 9.34 9.46 2.73
C SER A 70 7.91 9.05 3.12
N VAL A 71 7.82 7.92 3.80
CA VAL A 71 6.58 7.41 4.38
C VAL A 71 6.89 6.75 5.72
N ASN A 72 6.08 7.10 6.73
CA ASN A 72 6.00 6.32 7.95
C ASN A 72 4.69 5.52 7.90
N PRO A 73 4.74 4.19 7.75
CA PRO A 73 3.53 3.38 7.63
C PRO A 73 2.56 3.56 8.80
N SER A 74 3.06 3.68 10.04
CA SER A 74 2.20 3.88 11.21
C SER A 74 1.39 5.17 11.14
N ASP A 75 1.96 6.27 10.60
CA ASP A 75 1.25 7.54 10.46
C ASP A 75 0.16 7.47 9.37
N VAL A 76 0.43 6.74 8.28
CA VAL A 76 -0.56 6.52 7.22
C VAL A 76 -1.74 5.70 7.75
N ILE A 77 -1.45 4.62 8.50
CA ILE A 77 -2.46 3.77 9.13
C ILE A 77 -3.27 4.59 10.15
N ALA A 78 -2.60 5.34 11.04
CA ALA A 78 -3.25 6.20 12.02
C ALA A 78 -4.21 7.20 11.35
N GLY A 79 -3.77 7.84 10.28
CA GLY A 79 -4.57 8.82 9.55
C GLY A 79 -5.86 8.23 8.94
N VAL A 80 -5.85 6.94 8.53
CA VAL A 80 -7.05 6.26 8.07
C VAL A 80 -7.93 5.87 9.27
N LEU A 81 -7.37 5.21 10.29
CA LEU A 81 -8.15 4.74 11.45
C LEU A 81 -8.85 5.87 12.20
N ILE A 82 -8.22 7.05 12.30
CA ILE A 82 -8.87 8.23 12.89
C ILE A 82 -10.12 8.64 12.10
N LYS A 83 -10.09 8.56 10.76
CA LYS A 83 -11.25 8.87 9.92
C LYS A 83 -12.37 7.85 10.07
N GLU A 84 -12.02 6.60 10.36
CA GLU A 84 -12.95 5.52 10.67
C GLU A 84 -13.44 5.55 12.14
N GLY A 85 -13.04 6.58 12.92
CA GLY A 85 -13.55 6.82 14.26
C GLY A 85 -12.74 6.18 15.39
N PHE A 86 -11.59 5.55 15.10
CA PHE A 86 -10.73 4.99 16.14
C PHE A 86 -9.96 6.07 16.90
N ILE A 87 -9.76 5.83 18.19
CA ILE A 87 -8.89 6.62 19.05
C ILE A 87 -7.51 5.95 19.10
N ILE A 88 -6.49 6.64 18.61
CA ILE A 88 -5.12 6.10 18.60
C ILE A 88 -4.48 6.27 19.98
N LEU A 89 -4.02 5.16 20.55
CA LEU A 89 -3.30 5.14 21.81
C LEU A 89 -1.79 5.22 21.56
N PRO A 90 -1.06 6.07 22.32
CA PRO A 90 0.40 6.14 22.23
C PRO A 90 1.09 4.92 22.86
N GLU A 91 0.39 4.23 23.77
CA GLU A 91 0.85 3.03 24.45
C GLU A 91 -0.32 2.10 24.79
N LEU A 92 -0.03 0.82 24.97
CA LEU A 92 -1.05 -0.14 25.41
C LEU A 92 -1.41 0.09 26.88
N LYS A 93 -2.72 0.16 27.15
CA LYS A 93 -3.29 0.32 28.49
C LYS A 93 -4.10 -0.91 28.84
N SER A 94 -3.73 -1.59 29.92
CA SER A 94 -4.39 -2.84 30.37
C SER A 94 -5.88 -2.65 30.65
N GLU A 95 -6.27 -1.49 31.20
CA GLU A 95 -7.66 -1.15 31.51
C GLU A 95 -8.54 -0.97 30.26
N LEU A 96 -7.94 -0.68 29.11
CA LEU A 96 -8.64 -0.50 27.83
C LEU A 96 -8.52 -1.73 26.90
N SER A 97 -7.84 -2.79 27.33
CA SER A 97 -7.52 -3.95 26.49
C SER A 97 -8.74 -4.62 25.83
N ASN A 98 -9.90 -4.57 26.50
CA ASN A 98 -11.16 -5.14 25.98
C ASN A 98 -11.63 -4.47 24.67
N GLU A 99 -11.33 -3.17 24.49
CA GLU A 99 -11.78 -2.33 23.38
C GLU A 99 -10.62 -1.86 22.52
N THR A 100 -9.41 -2.42 22.70
CA THR A 100 -8.18 -2.01 22.00
C THR A 100 -7.75 -3.06 20.99
N LEU A 101 -7.44 -2.61 19.77
CA LEU A 101 -6.75 -3.36 18.75
C LEU A 101 -5.26 -3.03 18.75
N ILE A 102 -4.44 -4.05 18.64
CA ILE A 102 -3.03 -3.92 18.27
C ILE A 102 -2.97 -4.02 16.75
N VAL A 103 -2.41 -2.99 16.10
CA VAL A 103 -2.31 -2.92 14.65
C VAL A 103 -0.86 -3.13 14.23
N ASN A 104 -0.61 -4.20 13.52
CA ASN A 104 0.70 -4.54 12.96
C ASN A 104 0.72 -4.29 11.46
N TYR A 105 1.86 -3.86 10.95
CA TYR A 105 2.14 -3.65 9.54
C TYR A 105 3.34 -4.49 9.12
N GLY A 106 3.25 -5.07 7.92
CA GLY A 106 4.36 -5.76 7.29
C GLY A 106 4.28 -5.72 5.76
N GLU A 107 5.44 -5.60 5.12
CA GLU A 107 5.55 -5.88 3.68
C GLU A 107 5.47 -7.39 3.50
N SER A 108 4.48 -7.87 2.75
CA SER A 108 4.20 -9.30 2.55
C SER A 108 4.72 -9.84 1.22
N GLY A 109 5.05 -8.96 0.28
CA GLY A 109 5.60 -9.41 -0.99
C GLY A 109 5.88 -8.31 -2.00
N ARG A 110 6.54 -8.71 -3.10
CA ARG A 110 6.78 -7.87 -4.27
C ARG A 110 6.46 -8.66 -5.53
N ARG A 111 5.80 -8.03 -6.49
CA ARG A 111 5.48 -8.64 -7.77
C ARG A 111 6.05 -7.81 -8.91
N ASN A 112 6.87 -8.44 -9.77
CA ASN A 112 7.40 -7.80 -10.97
C ASN A 112 6.28 -7.51 -11.98
N ARG A 113 6.36 -6.33 -12.61
CA ARG A 113 5.42 -5.85 -13.62
C ARG A 113 6.16 -5.21 -14.80
N GLY A 114 6.92 -6.01 -15.52
CA GLY A 114 7.72 -5.52 -16.65
C GLY A 114 8.86 -4.61 -16.20
N LEU A 115 8.74 -3.30 -16.43
CA LEU A 115 9.77 -2.31 -16.07
C LEU A 115 9.69 -1.84 -14.60
N GLY A 116 8.79 -2.38 -13.79
CA GLY A 116 8.62 -2.01 -12.40
C GLY A 116 8.14 -3.18 -11.55
N TYR A 117 7.78 -2.89 -10.30
CA TYR A 117 7.22 -3.85 -9.36
C TYR A 117 6.09 -3.22 -8.56
N THR A 118 5.30 -4.05 -7.91
CA THR A 118 4.36 -3.65 -6.89
C THR A 118 4.88 -4.09 -5.53
N ILE A 119 4.57 -3.34 -4.49
CA ILE A 119 4.78 -3.74 -3.10
C ILE A 119 3.44 -4.20 -2.55
N GLU A 120 3.43 -5.37 -1.92
CA GLU A 120 2.28 -5.89 -1.20
C GLU A 120 2.47 -5.67 0.29
N VAL A 121 1.47 -5.12 0.96
CA VAL A 121 1.47 -4.93 2.40
C VAL A 121 0.31 -5.67 3.04
N THR A 122 0.55 -6.19 4.23
CA THR A 122 -0.46 -6.79 5.10
C THR A 122 -0.54 -5.99 6.40
N ILE A 123 -1.77 -5.65 6.79
CA ILE A 123 -2.08 -5.01 8.06
C ILE A 123 -2.93 -6.01 8.85
N GLN A 124 -2.53 -6.27 10.10
CA GLN A 124 -3.17 -7.19 11.01
C GLN A 124 -3.74 -6.44 12.20
N PHE A 125 -4.97 -6.76 12.55
CA PHE A 125 -5.67 -6.22 13.71
C PHE A 125 -5.85 -7.35 14.73
N ILE A 126 -5.26 -7.20 15.89
CA ILE A 126 -5.17 -8.20 16.94
C ILE A 126 -5.84 -7.65 18.19
N SER A 127 -6.70 -8.43 18.84
CA SER A 127 -7.30 -8.05 20.12
C SER A 127 -6.22 -7.91 21.20
N ALA A 128 -6.11 -6.74 21.83
CA ALA A 128 -5.18 -6.54 22.92
C ALA A 128 -5.50 -7.38 24.16
N LYS A 129 -6.73 -7.87 24.29
CA LYS A 129 -7.18 -8.74 25.38
C LYS A 129 -6.79 -10.19 25.18
N THR A 130 -7.11 -10.76 24.00
CA THR A 130 -6.97 -12.20 23.74
C THR A 130 -5.73 -12.56 22.96
N ASN A 131 -5.05 -11.58 22.34
CA ASN A 131 -3.98 -11.76 21.36
C ASN A 131 -4.38 -12.56 20.12
N GLU A 132 -5.68 -12.65 19.85
CA GLU A 132 -6.20 -13.29 18.64
C GLU A 132 -6.37 -12.29 17.51
N MET A 133 -6.18 -12.76 16.29
CA MET A 133 -6.38 -11.93 15.10
C MET A 133 -7.87 -11.70 14.86
N VAL A 134 -8.28 -10.44 14.93
CA VAL A 134 -9.66 -9.97 14.64
C VAL A 134 -9.90 -9.91 13.16
N CYS A 135 -8.99 -9.25 12.43
CA CYS A 135 -9.03 -9.20 10.98
C CYS A 135 -7.64 -8.90 10.40
N SER A 136 -7.50 -9.10 9.11
CA SER A 136 -6.34 -8.65 8.34
C SER A 136 -6.75 -8.16 6.96
N CYS A 137 -5.98 -7.23 6.43
CA CYS A 137 -6.16 -6.74 5.07
C CYS A 137 -4.82 -6.65 4.35
N THR A 138 -4.83 -7.07 3.08
CA THR A 138 -3.63 -7.11 2.23
C THR A 138 -3.93 -6.43 0.91
N ALA A 139 -3.05 -5.58 0.42
CA ALA A 139 -3.17 -4.98 -0.89
C ALA A 139 -1.81 -4.64 -1.51
N GLU A 140 -1.81 -4.54 -2.84
CA GLU A 140 -0.67 -4.05 -3.62
C GLU A 140 -0.73 -2.54 -3.81
N GLY A 141 0.44 -1.90 -3.85
CA GLY A 141 0.61 -0.52 -4.29
C GLY A 141 1.64 -0.40 -5.40
N GLN A 142 1.47 0.60 -6.26
CA GLN A 142 2.40 0.97 -7.31
C GLN A 142 2.33 2.48 -7.54
N GLY A 143 3.42 3.16 -7.27
CA GLY A 143 3.56 4.60 -7.42
C GLY A 143 4.83 4.98 -8.18
N SER A 144 5.30 6.19 -7.96
CA SER A 144 6.53 6.72 -8.56
C SER A 144 7.78 6.41 -7.74
N THR A 145 7.60 6.09 -6.47
CA THR A 145 8.66 5.74 -5.51
C THR A 145 8.15 4.63 -4.61
N GLU A 146 9.05 3.91 -3.95
CA GLU A 146 8.70 2.88 -2.96
C GLU A 146 7.83 3.43 -1.82
N ALA A 147 8.08 4.67 -1.38
CA ALA A 147 7.23 5.35 -0.40
C ALA A 147 5.79 5.55 -0.89
N ASP A 148 5.60 5.84 -2.18
CA ASP A 148 4.27 5.95 -2.78
C ASP A 148 3.59 4.59 -2.90
N ASP A 149 4.35 3.53 -3.25
CA ASP A 149 3.85 2.16 -3.34
C ASP A 149 3.27 1.72 -2.00
N ILE A 150 4.05 1.89 -0.92
CA ILE A 150 3.64 1.54 0.44
C ILE A 150 2.43 2.35 0.88
N ARG A 151 2.43 3.68 0.66
CA ARG A 151 1.29 4.53 1.01
C ARG A 151 0.02 4.12 0.27
N GLN A 152 0.13 3.80 -1.01
CA GLN A 152 -1.00 3.35 -1.82
C GLN A 152 -1.50 1.99 -1.34
N ALA A 153 -0.60 1.03 -1.08
CA ALA A 153 -0.95 -0.29 -0.60
C ALA A 153 -1.70 -0.24 0.73
N ILE A 154 -1.19 0.55 1.70
CA ILE A 154 -1.86 0.74 3.00
C ILE A 154 -3.28 1.30 2.82
N LYS A 155 -3.41 2.38 2.04
CA LYS A 155 -4.74 2.98 1.79
C LYS A 155 -5.69 1.98 1.17
N ARG A 156 -5.28 1.28 0.11
CA ARG A 156 -6.13 0.29 -0.57
C ARG A 156 -6.52 -0.87 0.34
N ALA A 157 -5.61 -1.34 1.20
CA ALA A 157 -5.90 -2.40 2.16
C ALA A 157 -6.97 -1.96 3.16
N LEU A 158 -6.81 -0.76 3.74
CA LEU A 158 -7.74 -0.23 4.72
C LEU A 158 -9.08 0.20 4.09
N ASP A 159 -9.05 0.85 2.91
CA ASP A 159 -10.27 1.19 2.17
C ASP A 159 -11.08 -0.08 1.87
N GLY A 160 -10.40 -1.19 1.50
CA GLY A 160 -11.06 -2.47 1.29
C GLY A 160 -11.63 -3.09 2.58
N LEU A 161 -10.99 -2.87 3.73
CA LEU A 161 -11.46 -3.38 5.02
C LEU A 161 -12.72 -2.66 5.49
N PHE A 162 -12.79 -1.33 5.29
CA PHE A 162 -13.88 -0.46 5.75
C PHE A 162 -14.92 -0.15 4.66
N ALA A 163 -14.69 -0.59 3.40
CA ALA A 163 -15.74 -0.54 2.39
C ALA A 163 -16.83 -1.55 2.75
N GLU A 164 -18.03 -1.06 2.98
CA GLU A 164 -19.25 -1.86 3.09
C GLU A 164 -19.87 -2.15 1.73
#